data_6d17ea2a700b0b74ffad867fcc78a3da
#
_entry.id   6d17ea2a700b0b74ffad867fcc78a3da
#
_cell.length_a   1.000
_cell.length_b   1.000
_cell.length_c   1.000
_cell.angle_alpha   90.00
_cell.angle_beta   90.00
_cell.angle_gamma   90.00
#
_symmetry.space_group_name_H-M   'P 1'
#
loop_
_entity.id
_entity.type
_entity.pdbx_description
1 polymer ?
#
loop_
_entity_poly.entity_id
_entity_poly.type
_entity_poly.pdbx_seq_one_letter_code
_entity_poly.pdbx_strand_id
1 'polypeptide(L)'
;MCIRDRNRVRALKKLNKDHDCDVIISDDGLQHYNMNRDVEIVVIDGKRRFGNNLSFPAGPLRETLKRLDSVDFIVNNSGPTEDGEYLMNVSPAKFIHLKSGKSYSVEEWPMHKQVHAVAGLGNPGRFFDLLARLGFDITRNPFPDHHNFLSEDVHFLDHLPIIMTEKDASKCRDFNNNKIWYLTIEAEVSSKFIDELDLSLIHI
;
A
#
# COMPACT_ATOMS: atom_id res chain seq x y z
N MET A 1 2.63 -17.01 3.62
CA MET A 1 1.58 -17.06 4.66
C MET A 1 1.60 -15.76 5.47
N CYS A 2 0.46 -15.29 5.99
CA CYS A 2 0.36 -14.05 6.78
C CYS A 2 -0.20 -14.38 8.16
N ILE A 3 0.46 -13.92 9.24
CA ILE A 3 -0.03 -14.01 10.62
C ILE A 3 -0.29 -12.60 11.14
N ARG A 4 -1.45 -12.38 11.72
CA ARG A 4 -1.86 -11.13 12.35
C ARG A 4 -1.92 -11.34 13.87
N ASP A 5 -0.99 -10.76 14.61
CA ASP A 5 -0.93 -10.82 16.08
C ASP A 5 -0.57 -9.43 16.62
N ARG A 6 -1.13 -9.06 17.78
CA ARG A 6 -0.76 -7.83 18.50
C ARG A 6 0.68 -7.89 19.03
N ASN A 7 1.16 -9.07 19.37
CA ASN A 7 2.54 -9.29 19.78
C ASN A 7 3.36 -9.85 18.61
N ARG A 8 4.14 -8.99 17.96
CA ARG A 8 4.95 -9.31 16.80
C ARG A 8 5.99 -10.40 17.05
N VAL A 9 6.64 -10.38 18.21
CA VAL A 9 7.63 -11.42 18.59
C VAL A 9 6.96 -12.79 18.70
N ARG A 10 5.74 -12.85 19.25
CA ARG A 10 4.97 -14.10 19.32
C ARG A 10 4.56 -14.57 17.92
N ALA A 11 4.13 -13.67 17.05
CA ALA A 11 3.81 -13.98 15.66
C ALA A 11 5.01 -14.55 14.91
N LEU A 12 6.18 -13.93 15.06
CA LEU A 12 7.43 -14.35 14.44
C LEU A 12 7.84 -15.74 14.92
N LYS A 13 7.84 -16.00 16.24
CA LYS A 13 8.13 -17.32 16.81
C LYS A 13 7.17 -18.39 16.29
N LYS A 14 5.89 -18.04 16.11
CA LYS A 14 4.89 -18.97 15.59
C LYS A 14 5.12 -19.26 14.11
N LEU A 15 5.42 -18.24 13.30
CA LEU A 15 5.76 -18.41 11.89
C LEU A 15 6.97 -19.36 11.73
N ASN A 16 8.02 -19.11 12.46
CA ASN A 16 9.23 -19.91 12.39
C ASN A 16 9.03 -21.36 12.89
N LYS A 17 8.08 -21.57 13.83
CA LYS A 17 7.77 -22.92 14.34
C LYS A 17 6.85 -23.70 13.40
N ASP A 18 5.84 -23.04 12.83
CA ASP A 18 4.78 -23.71 12.11
C ASP A 18 5.06 -23.80 10.59
N HIS A 19 6.06 -23.06 10.11
CA HIS A 19 6.40 -22.95 8.70
C HIS A 19 7.93 -22.92 8.53
N ASP A 20 8.38 -23.58 7.47
CA ASP A 20 9.77 -23.51 7.00
C ASP A 20 9.89 -22.26 6.13
N CYS A 21 10.31 -21.14 6.73
CA CYS A 21 10.40 -19.84 6.08
C CYS A 21 11.87 -19.41 6.03
N ASP A 22 12.41 -19.18 4.84
CA ASP A 22 13.75 -18.64 4.65
C ASP A 22 13.80 -17.15 5.01
N VAL A 23 12.71 -16.41 4.72
CA VAL A 23 12.60 -14.98 4.96
C VAL A 23 11.26 -14.64 5.61
N ILE A 24 11.28 -13.75 6.61
CA ILE A 24 10.09 -13.20 7.25
C ILE A 24 10.07 -11.68 7.05
N ILE A 25 9.02 -11.17 6.41
CA ILE A 25 8.83 -9.74 6.18
C ILE A 25 7.88 -9.18 7.25
N SER A 26 8.31 -8.10 7.91
CA SER A 26 7.49 -7.38 8.88
C SER A 26 7.06 -6.02 8.33
N ASP A 27 5.78 -5.85 8.04
CA ASP A 27 5.20 -4.58 7.62
C ASP A 27 5.04 -3.64 8.83
N ASP A 28 5.39 -2.34 8.63
CA ASP A 28 5.38 -1.27 9.66
C ASP A 28 6.13 -1.71 10.95
N GLY A 29 7.32 -2.28 10.76
CA GLY A 29 8.09 -2.94 11.83
C GLY A 29 9.16 -2.09 12.51
N LEU A 30 9.52 -0.91 11.97
CA LEU A 30 10.69 -0.14 12.41
C LEU A 30 10.68 0.24 13.89
N GLN A 31 9.53 0.56 14.49
CA GLN A 31 9.40 0.89 15.90
C GLN A 31 9.27 -0.33 16.84
N HIS A 32 9.35 -1.55 16.32
CA HIS A 32 9.27 -2.78 17.13
C HIS A 32 10.67 -3.26 17.56
N TYR A 33 11.36 -2.50 18.41
CA TYR A 33 12.73 -2.76 18.86
C TYR A 33 12.98 -4.09 19.56
N ASN A 34 11.93 -4.74 20.06
CA ASN A 34 12.01 -6.08 20.67
C ASN A 34 12.14 -7.21 19.63
N MET A 35 12.15 -6.90 18.36
CA MET A 35 12.26 -7.83 17.26
C MET A 35 13.61 -7.59 16.57
N ASN A 36 14.50 -8.56 16.62
CA ASN A 36 15.73 -8.51 15.84
C ASN A 36 15.39 -8.54 14.35
N ARG A 37 16.15 -7.82 13.58
CA ARG A 37 16.01 -7.69 12.13
C ARG A 37 17.40 -7.75 11.50
N ASP A 38 17.50 -8.48 10.43
CA ASP A 38 18.73 -8.63 9.67
C ASP A 38 18.85 -7.51 8.63
N VAL A 39 17.71 -7.07 8.08
CA VAL A 39 17.62 -5.96 7.13
C VAL A 39 16.48 -5.02 7.50
N GLU A 40 16.73 -3.72 7.44
CA GLU A 40 15.76 -2.65 7.66
C GLU A 40 15.60 -1.78 6.41
N ILE A 41 14.39 -1.74 5.88
CA ILE A 41 14.03 -0.93 4.72
C ILE A 41 13.05 0.16 5.14
N VAL A 42 13.43 1.42 4.90
CA VAL A 42 12.51 2.56 5.08
C VAL A 42 11.95 2.97 3.73
N VAL A 43 10.63 3.05 3.64
CA VAL A 43 9.96 3.62 2.45
C VAL A 43 9.51 5.03 2.78
N ILE A 44 9.98 6.00 2.01
CA ILE A 44 9.63 7.41 2.17
C ILE A 44 8.73 7.89 1.02
N ASP A 45 7.82 8.82 1.32
CA ASP A 45 7.07 9.55 0.29
C ASP A 45 7.99 10.61 -0.33
N GLY A 46 8.46 10.38 -1.54
CA GLY A 46 9.45 11.24 -2.19
C GLY A 46 8.97 12.68 -2.46
N LYS A 47 7.66 12.93 -2.48
CA LYS A 47 7.10 14.27 -2.66
C LYS A 47 6.94 15.01 -1.32
N ARG A 48 6.44 14.29 -0.30
CA ARG A 48 6.20 14.85 1.03
C ARG A 48 7.48 14.91 1.84
N ARG A 49 8.41 14.00 1.58
CA ARG A 49 9.64 13.82 2.37
C ARG A 49 9.29 13.70 3.86
N PHE A 50 10.03 14.39 4.68
CA PHE A 50 9.93 14.34 6.14
C PHE A 50 9.10 15.49 6.75
N GLY A 51 8.36 16.23 5.92
CA GLY A 51 7.56 17.37 6.35
C GLY A 51 8.43 18.49 6.93
N ASN A 52 8.17 18.88 8.18
CA ASN A 52 8.97 19.89 8.89
C ASN A 52 10.18 19.30 9.64
N ASN A 53 10.52 18.03 9.43
CA ASN A 53 11.62 17.30 10.04
C ASN A 53 11.54 17.12 11.58
N LEU A 54 10.37 17.40 12.15
CA LEU A 54 10.15 17.27 13.59
C LEU A 54 9.37 16.01 13.92
N SER A 55 9.67 15.44 15.09
CA SER A 55 8.91 14.30 15.63
C SER A 55 7.59 14.76 16.26
N PHE A 56 6.64 13.85 16.30
CA PHE A 56 5.37 14.06 16.97
C PHE A 56 5.59 14.51 18.45
N PRO A 57 4.82 15.49 18.98
CA PRO A 57 3.66 16.14 18.36
C PRO A 57 4.00 17.38 17.50
N ALA A 58 5.24 17.84 17.45
CA ALA A 58 5.64 19.05 16.75
C ALA A 58 5.70 18.86 15.21
N GLY A 59 5.77 17.64 14.74
CA GLY A 59 5.81 17.27 13.33
C GLY A 59 5.28 15.86 13.05
N PRO A 60 5.35 15.41 11.80
CA PRO A 60 4.74 14.16 11.36
C PRO A 60 5.57 12.92 11.67
N LEU A 61 6.81 13.05 12.09
CA LEU A 61 7.73 11.93 12.23
C LEU A 61 7.46 11.14 13.52
N ARG A 62 7.52 9.81 13.42
CA ARG A 62 7.46 8.92 14.61
C ARG A 62 8.80 8.89 15.35
N GLU A 63 9.90 9.13 14.64
CA GLU A 63 11.29 9.15 15.15
C GLU A 63 12.08 10.28 14.51
N THR A 64 13.24 10.59 15.04
CA THR A 64 14.12 11.61 14.46
C THR A 64 14.77 11.12 13.17
N LEU A 65 15.19 12.05 12.29
CA LEU A 65 15.88 11.70 11.04
C LEU A 65 17.17 10.90 11.25
N LYS A 66 17.80 11.01 12.42
CA LYS A 66 18.97 10.18 12.79
C LYS A 66 18.70 8.68 12.70
N ARG A 67 17.42 8.26 12.73
CA ARG A 67 17.07 6.86 12.53
C ARG A 67 17.46 6.32 11.16
N LEU A 68 17.51 7.20 10.16
CA LEU A 68 17.92 6.85 8.80
C LEU A 68 19.40 6.42 8.72
N ASP A 69 20.25 6.92 9.62
CA ASP A 69 21.68 6.56 9.64
C ASP A 69 21.93 5.09 10.02
N SER A 70 20.90 4.40 10.53
CA SER A 70 20.99 3.03 11.03
C SER A 70 20.12 2.03 10.26
N VAL A 71 19.47 2.43 9.19
CA VAL A 71 18.73 1.51 8.30
C VAL A 71 19.60 1.10 7.13
N ASP A 72 19.35 -0.07 6.58
CA ASP A 72 20.16 -0.62 5.48
C ASP A 72 19.76 -0.01 4.14
N PHE A 73 18.46 0.24 3.93
CA PHE A 73 17.96 0.76 2.66
C PHE A 73 16.92 1.87 2.87
N ILE A 74 17.02 2.91 2.04
CA ILE A 74 16.02 3.97 1.94
C ILE A 74 15.41 3.93 0.55
N VAL A 75 14.14 3.57 0.47
CA VAL A 75 13.37 3.49 -0.78
C VAL A 75 12.48 4.72 -0.91
N ASN A 76 12.69 5.49 -1.97
CA ASN A 76 11.97 6.71 -2.27
C ASN A 76 10.80 6.43 -3.22
N ASN A 77 9.58 6.63 -2.74
CA ASN A 77 8.38 6.42 -3.52
C ASN A 77 8.02 7.69 -4.32
N SER A 78 8.28 7.65 -5.62
CA SER A 78 7.76 8.61 -6.62
C SER A 78 8.21 10.07 -6.43
N GLY A 79 9.46 10.30 -6.05
CA GLY A 79 10.03 11.65 -5.93
C GLY A 79 11.48 11.74 -6.43
N PRO A 80 12.07 12.95 -6.42
CA PRO A 80 13.50 13.07 -6.62
C PRO A 80 14.25 12.28 -5.55
N THR A 81 15.24 11.51 -5.95
CA THR A 81 16.10 10.74 -5.04
C THR A 81 17.29 11.58 -4.58
N GLU A 82 17.69 11.41 -3.35
CA GLU A 82 18.95 11.89 -2.80
C GLU A 82 20.00 10.76 -2.81
N ASP A 83 21.24 11.09 -2.50
CA ASP A 83 22.31 10.10 -2.44
C ASP A 83 21.99 9.01 -1.40
N GLY A 84 22.17 7.75 -1.78
CA GLY A 84 21.86 6.60 -0.93
C GLY A 84 20.38 6.15 -0.95
N GLU A 85 19.54 6.80 -1.75
CA GLU A 85 18.14 6.39 -1.92
C GLU A 85 17.93 5.56 -3.19
N TYR A 86 17.01 4.61 -3.11
CA TYR A 86 16.56 3.80 -4.25
C TYR A 86 15.19 4.25 -4.71
N LEU A 87 15.05 4.54 -5.99
CA LEU A 87 13.77 4.93 -6.57
C LEU A 87 12.81 3.74 -6.63
N MET A 88 11.60 3.98 -6.16
CA MET A 88 10.44 3.13 -6.39
C MET A 88 9.35 3.94 -7.09
N ASN A 89 8.85 3.42 -8.19
CA ASN A 89 7.68 3.96 -8.86
C ASN A 89 6.48 3.06 -8.60
N VAL A 90 5.33 3.67 -8.31
CA VAL A 90 4.07 2.96 -8.12
C VAL A 90 3.14 3.33 -9.26
N SER A 91 2.74 2.32 -10.03
CA SER A 91 1.85 2.47 -11.18
C SER A 91 0.55 1.68 -11.01
N PRO A 92 -0.56 2.15 -11.59
CA PRO A 92 -1.78 1.37 -11.67
C PRO A 92 -1.57 0.17 -12.60
N ALA A 93 -2.02 -1.01 -12.19
CA ALA A 93 -1.80 -2.25 -12.94
C ALA A 93 -3.11 -2.78 -13.55
N LYS A 94 -4.04 -3.22 -12.72
CA LYS A 94 -5.25 -3.91 -13.19
C LYS A 94 -6.47 -3.51 -12.37
N PHE A 95 -7.62 -3.52 -13.03
CA PHE A 95 -8.91 -3.53 -12.37
C PHE A 95 -9.35 -4.98 -12.14
N ILE A 96 -9.66 -5.34 -10.91
CA ILE A 96 -10.10 -6.69 -10.57
C ILE A 96 -11.52 -6.62 -10.01
N HIS A 97 -12.41 -7.43 -10.56
CA HIS A 97 -13.78 -7.57 -10.07
C HIS A 97 -13.81 -8.33 -8.75
N LEU A 98 -14.35 -7.72 -7.71
CA LEU A 98 -14.25 -8.22 -6.34
C LEU A 98 -14.84 -9.64 -6.17
N LYS A 99 -15.97 -9.93 -6.81
CA LYS A 99 -16.67 -11.21 -6.67
C LYS A 99 -16.13 -12.32 -7.56
N SER A 100 -15.87 -12.03 -8.84
CA SER A 100 -15.49 -13.07 -9.81
C SER A 100 -13.99 -13.23 -9.99
N GLY A 101 -13.18 -12.27 -9.50
CA GLY A 101 -11.74 -12.23 -9.75
C GLY A 101 -11.37 -11.88 -11.21
N LYS A 102 -12.35 -11.58 -12.08
CA LYS A 102 -12.09 -11.20 -13.46
C LYS A 102 -11.27 -9.91 -13.47
N SER A 103 -10.22 -9.88 -14.28
CA SER A 103 -9.29 -8.76 -14.33
C SER A 103 -9.15 -8.19 -15.73
N TYR A 104 -8.85 -6.88 -15.81
CA TYR A 104 -8.51 -6.16 -17.01
C TYR A 104 -7.35 -5.22 -16.74
N SER A 105 -6.47 -5.04 -17.70
CA SER A 105 -5.50 -3.95 -17.62
C SER A 105 -6.23 -2.59 -17.65
N VAL A 106 -5.52 -1.54 -17.31
CA VAL A 106 -6.09 -0.19 -17.31
C VAL A 106 -6.58 0.21 -18.70
N GLU A 107 -5.84 -0.21 -19.74
CA GLU A 107 -6.12 0.08 -21.15
C GLU A 107 -7.31 -0.73 -21.67
N GLU A 108 -7.48 -1.96 -21.18
CA GLU A 108 -8.50 -2.91 -21.62
C GLU A 108 -9.83 -2.79 -20.85
N TRP A 109 -10.00 -1.75 -20.05
CA TRP A 109 -11.23 -1.52 -19.28
C TRP A 109 -12.47 -1.53 -20.20
N PRO A 110 -13.38 -2.53 -20.07
CA PRO A 110 -14.40 -2.78 -21.08
C PRO A 110 -15.71 -2.02 -20.84
N MET A 111 -15.81 -1.29 -19.74
CA MET A 111 -17.06 -0.63 -19.32
C MET A 111 -16.98 0.89 -19.51
N HIS A 112 -18.08 1.56 -19.22
CA HIS A 112 -18.12 3.02 -19.22
C HIS A 112 -17.04 3.62 -18.31
N LYS A 113 -16.52 4.76 -18.71
CA LYS A 113 -15.55 5.53 -17.93
C LYS A 113 -16.21 6.32 -16.79
N GLN A 114 -17.56 6.42 -16.76
CA GLN A 114 -18.28 6.94 -15.60
C GLN A 114 -18.34 5.90 -14.50
N VAL A 115 -17.87 6.28 -13.30
CA VAL A 115 -17.75 5.34 -12.18
C VAL A 115 -17.95 6.05 -10.82
N HIS A 116 -18.38 5.31 -9.83
CA HIS A 116 -18.25 5.71 -8.44
C HIS A 116 -16.85 5.36 -7.94
N ALA A 117 -16.07 6.37 -7.57
CA ALA A 117 -14.79 6.17 -6.92
C ALA A 117 -14.96 6.22 -5.39
N VAL A 118 -14.64 5.14 -4.70
CA VAL A 118 -14.83 4.99 -3.25
C VAL A 118 -13.48 4.75 -2.59
N ALA A 119 -13.13 5.55 -1.57
CA ALA A 119 -11.87 5.38 -0.84
C ALA A 119 -11.97 5.81 0.63
N GLY A 120 -11.53 4.92 1.54
CA GLY A 120 -11.39 5.14 2.97
C GLY A 120 -9.90 5.19 3.38
N LEU A 121 -9.20 6.22 2.91
CA LEU A 121 -7.76 6.44 3.09
C LEU A 121 -7.53 7.79 3.78
N GLY A 122 -6.37 7.94 4.43
CA GLY A 122 -5.96 9.23 5.00
C GLY A 122 -5.79 10.36 3.96
N ASN A 123 -5.54 10.01 2.70
CA ASN A 123 -5.54 10.95 1.57
C ASN A 123 -6.25 10.35 0.35
N PRO A 124 -7.60 10.34 0.32
CA PRO A 124 -8.37 9.76 -0.78
C PRO A 124 -8.22 10.54 -2.09
N GLY A 125 -7.84 11.83 -2.01
CA GLY A 125 -7.63 12.68 -3.18
C GLY A 125 -6.64 12.08 -4.17
N ARG A 126 -5.55 11.47 -3.70
CA ARG A 126 -4.55 10.82 -4.57
C ARG A 126 -5.16 9.72 -5.45
N PHE A 127 -6.04 8.91 -4.86
CA PHE A 127 -6.73 7.84 -5.58
C PHE A 127 -7.71 8.39 -6.62
N PHE A 128 -8.48 9.40 -6.25
CA PHE A 128 -9.42 10.05 -7.16
C PHE A 128 -8.70 10.74 -8.33
N ASP A 129 -7.62 11.44 -8.05
CA ASP A 129 -6.82 12.10 -9.07
C ASP A 129 -6.11 11.09 -10.00
N LEU A 130 -5.74 9.91 -9.47
CA LEU A 130 -5.23 8.81 -10.27
C LEU A 130 -6.27 8.33 -11.28
N LEU A 131 -7.50 8.01 -10.82
CA LEU A 131 -8.58 7.58 -11.72
C LEU A 131 -8.93 8.63 -12.77
N ALA A 132 -8.98 9.91 -12.38
CA ALA A 132 -9.21 11.01 -13.31
C ALA A 132 -8.12 11.09 -14.40
N ARG A 133 -6.83 10.91 -14.03
CA ARG A 133 -5.73 10.85 -15.00
C ARG A 133 -5.80 9.64 -15.92
N LEU A 134 -6.39 8.54 -15.49
CA LEU A 134 -6.66 7.37 -16.32
C LEU A 134 -7.88 7.57 -17.25
N GLY A 135 -8.46 8.77 -17.24
CA GLY A 135 -9.57 9.16 -18.13
C GLY A 135 -10.95 8.72 -17.61
N PHE A 136 -11.10 8.41 -16.33
CA PHE A 136 -12.40 8.14 -15.75
C PHE A 136 -13.13 9.43 -15.35
N ASP A 137 -14.43 9.45 -15.63
CA ASP A 137 -15.37 10.44 -15.11
C ASP A 137 -15.90 9.92 -13.75
N ILE A 138 -15.41 10.50 -12.66
CA ILE A 138 -15.59 9.93 -11.33
C ILE A 138 -16.59 10.72 -10.48
N THR A 139 -17.51 10.00 -9.87
CA THR A 139 -18.25 10.49 -8.70
C THR A 139 -17.47 10.14 -7.45
N ARG A 140 -16.92 11.15 -6.76
CA ARG A 140 -16.06 10.98 -5.59
C ARG A 140 -16.86 10.64 -4.34
N ASN A 141 -16.56 9.53 -3.69
CA ASN A 141 -17.16 9.08 -2.43
C ASN A 141 -16.04 8.86 -1.39
N PRO A 142 -15.55 9.92 -0.72
CA PRO A 142 -14.53 9.81 0.30
C PRO A 142 -15.11 9.31 1.62
N PHE A 143 -14.38 8.41 2.28
CA PHE A 143 -14.66 7.93 3.64
C PHE A 143 -13.46 8.20 4.57
N PRO A 144 -13.68 8.24 5.88
CA PRO A 144 -12.58 8.36 6.85
C PRO A 144 -11.56 7.24 6.69
N ASP A 145 -10.31 7.50 7.10
CA ASP A 145 -9.28 6.43 7.10
C ASP A 145 -9.71 5.29 8.02
N HIS A 146 -9.41 4.07 7.58
CA HIS A 146 -9.81 2.83 8.25
C HIS A 146 -11.33 2.61 8.39
N HIS A 147 -12.14 3.30 7.59
CA HIS A 147 -13.60 3.12 7.60
C HIS A 147 -14.00 1.63 7.51
N ASN A 148 -14.94 1.24 8.37
CA ASN A 148 -15.56 -0.08 8.30
C ASN A 148 -16.79 0.02 7.40
N PHE A 149 -16.60 -0.37 6.14
CA PHE A 149 -17.66 -0.29 5.15
C PHE A 149 -18.89 -1.14 5.51
N LEU A 150 -20.06 -0.57 5.30
CA LEU A 150 -21.34 -1.24 5.31
C LEU A 150 -21.83 -1.44 3.86
N SER A 151 -22.72 -2.40 3.63
CA SER A 151 -23.26 -2.65 2.29
C SER A 151 -23.94 -1.41 1.68
N GLU A 152 -24.48 -0.55 2.53
CA GLU A 152 -25.16 0.71 2.18
C GLU A 152 -24.18 1.75 1.63
N ASP A 153 -22.94 1.78 2.13
CA ASP A 153 -21.91 2.75 1.70
C ASP A 153 -21.50 2.58 0.24
N VAL A 154 -21.73 1.38 -0.30
CA VAL A 154 -21.41 1.01 -1.69
C VAL A 154 -22.68 0.65 -2.48
N HIS A 155 -23.85 1.10 -2.03
CA HIS A 155 -25.12 0.90 -2.70
C HIS A 155 -25.53 2.16 -3.44
N PHE A 156 -25.30 2.21 -4.76
CA PHE A 156 -25.73 3.29 -5.65
C PHE A 156 -26.93 2.83 -6.50
N LEU A 157 -27.91 3.71 -6.69
CA LEU A 157 -29.15 3.39 -7.41
C LEU A 157 -28.97 3.18 -8.91
N ASP A 158 -27.90 3.72 -9.47
CA ASP A 158 -27.53 3.54 -10.87
C ASP A 158 -26.80 2.19 -11.11
N HIS A 159 -26.41 1.95 -12.37
CA HIS A 159 -25.70 0.74 -12.79
C HIS A 159 -24.20 0.96 -13.00
N LEU A 160 -23.66 2.09 -12.57
CA LEU A 160 -22.25 2.43 -12.77
C LEU A 160 -21.34 1.50 -11.96
N PRO A 161 -20.16 1.18 -12.50
CA PRO A 161 -19.14 0.46 -11.74
C PRO A 161 -18.67 1.27 -10.53
N ILE A 162 -18.30 0.54 -9.47
CA ILE A 162 -17.68 1.10 -8.27
C ILE A 162 -16.23 0.73 -8.29
N ILE A 163 -15.33 1.71 -8.26
CA ILE A 163 -13.88 1.46 -8.20
C ILE A 163 -13.37 1.87 -6.81
N MET A 164 -12.70 0.94 -6.15
CA MET A 164 -12.13 1.10 -4.82
C MET A 164 -10.63 0.87 -4.83
N THR A 165 -9.95 1.23 -3.75
CA THR A 165 -8.59 0.72 -3.49
C THR A 165 -8.66 -0.75 -3.10
N GLU A 166 -7.60 -1.52 -3.32
CA GLU A 166 -7.54 -2.93 -2.91
C GLU A 166 -7.73 -3.10 -1.39
N LYS A 167 -7.13 -2.20 -0.59
CA LYS A 167 -7.30 -2.16 0.88
C LYS A 167 -8.77 -2.06 1.28
N ASP A 168 -9.53 -1.18 0.64
CA ASP A 168 -10.93 -0.95 0.98
C ASP A 168 -11.82 -2.05 0.43
N ALA A 169 -11.58 -2.50 -0.80
CA ALA A 169 -12.31 -3.62 -1.40
C ALA A 169 -12.18 -4.92 -0.59
N SER A 170 -11.03 -5.13 0.06
CA SER A 170 -10.83 -6.30 0.94
C SER A 170 -11.83 -6.39 2.09
N LYS A 171 -12.36 -5.25 2.55
CA LYS A 171 -13.38 -5.15 3.62
C LYS A 171 -14.80 -5.41 3.10
N CYS A 172 -14.99 -5.35 1.77
CA CYS A 172 -16.30 -5.49 1.11
C CYS A 172 -16.51 -6.88 0.48
N ARG A 173 -15.63 -7.85 0.72
CA ARG A 173 -15.66 -9.17 0.06
C ARG A 173 -16.98 -9.93 0.27
N ASP A 174 -17.60 -9.76 1.43
CA ASP A 174 -18.84 -10.45 1.80
C ASP A 174 -20.12 -9.72 1.33
N PHE A 175 -19.99 -8.53 0.75
CA PHE A 175 -21.14 -7.77 0.27
C PHE A 175 -21.71 -8.38 -1.00
N ASN A 176 -23.02 -8.45 -1.09
CA ASN A 176 -23.71 -8.93 -2.30
C ASN A 176 -23.82 -7.80 -3.35
N ASN A 177 -22.67 -7.32 -3.85
CA ASN A 177 -22.59 -6.27 -4.84
C ASN A 177 -21.67 -6.67 -5.99
N ASN A 178 -22.23 -6.84 -7.18
CA ASN A 178 -21.51 -7.22 -8.39
C ASN A 178 -20.97 -6.04 -9.20
N LYS A 179 -21.00 -4.82 -8.66
CA LYS A 179 -20.47 -3.61 -9.34
C LYS A 179 -19.08 -3.23 -8.83
N ILE A 180 -18.59 -3.88 -7.76
CA ILE A 180 -17.34 -3.50 -7.10
C ILE A 180 -16.14 -4.07 -7.85
N TRP A 181 -15.26 -3.15 -8.20
CA TRP A 181 -13.94 -3.38 -8.76
C TRP A 181 -12.89 -2.72 -7.87
N TYR A 182 -11.70 -3.23 -7.85
CA TYR A 182 -10.58 -2.54 -7.22
C TYR A 182 -9.41 -2.40 -8.18
N LEU A 183 -8.70 -1.29 -8.03
CA LEU A 183 -7.49 -1.02 -8.78
C LEU A 183 -6.30 -1.55 -7.99
N THR A 184 -5.54 -2.45 -8.61
CA THR A 184 -4.23 -2.87 -8.08
C THR A 184 -3.15 -1.90 -8.51
N ILE A 185 -2.10 -1.84 -7.73
CA ILE A 185 -0.90 -1.08 -8.03
C ILE A 185 0.29 -2.03 -8.08
N GLU A 186 1.26 -1.73 -8.93
CA GLU A 186 2.55 -2.40 -8.98
C GLU A 186 3.63 -1.42 -8.56
N ALA A 187 4.58 -1.90 -7.77
CA ALA A 187 5.75 -1.15 -7.35
C ALA A 187 6.96 -1.65 -8.14
N GLU A 188 7.58 -0.76 -8.89
CA GLU A 188 8.82 -1.02 -9.61
C GLU A 188 9.97 -0.34 -8.85
N VAL A 189 10.91 -1.13 -8.40
CA VAL A 189 12.15 -0.66 -7.77
C VAL A 189 13.33 -0.80 -8.72
N SER A 190 14.39 -0.02 -8.49
CA SER A 190 15.59 -0.10 -9.32
C SER A 190 16.25 -1.48 -9.20
N SER A 191 16.82 -1.98 -10.30
CA SER A 191 17.57 -3.25 -10.30
C SER A 191 18.71 -3.22 -9.29
N LYS A 192 19.39 -2.09 -9.15
CA LYS A 192 20.43 -1.88 -8.15
C LYS A 192 19.96 -2.20 -6.74
N PHE A 193 18.71 -1.78 -6.37
CA PHE A 193 18.14 -2.11 -5.05
C PHE A 193 17.96 -3.61 -4.87
N ILE A 194 17.45 -4.30 -5.90
CA ILE A 194 17.23 -5.75 -5.85
C ILE A 194 18.56 -6.49 -5.68
N ASP A 195 19.58 -6.14 -6.48
CA ASP A 195 20.88 -6.77 -6.44
C ASP A 195 21.55 -6.61 -5.06
N GLU A 196 21.49 -5.42 -4.47
CA GLU A 196 22.08 -5.14 -3.15
C GLU A 196 21.29 -5.78 -2.01
N LEU A 197 19.95 -5.85 -2.11
CA LEU A 197 19.11 -6.56 -1.15
C LEU A 197 19.40 -8.07 -1.16
N ASP A 198 19.50 -8.66 -2.34
CA ASP A 198 19.82 -10.09 -2.49
C ASP A 198 21.20 -10.39 -1.88
N LEU A 199 22.20 -9.55 -2.13
CA LEU A 199 23.52 -9.69 -1.51
C LEU A 199 23.45 -9.61 0.03
N SER A 200 22.64 -8.70 0.57
CA SER A 200 22.46 -8.57 2.02
C SER A 200 21.81 -9.82 2.62
N LEU A 201 20.85 -10.43 1.93
CA LEU A 201 20.17 -11.66 2.39
C LEU A 201 21.05 -12.91 2.31
N ILE A 202 21.99 -12.98 1.36
CA ILE A 202 22.91 -14.12 1.21
C ILE A 202 23.98 -14.11 2.32
N HIS A 203 24.30 -12.94 2.88
CA HIS A 203 25.37 -12.79 3.88
C HIS A 203 24.86 -12.85 5.34
N ILE A 204 23.56 -13.14 5.55
CA ILE A 204 22.98 -13.42 6.86
C ILE A 204 23.11 -14.89 7.19
#